data_6bd7ba7960c2612ed1c40ad050be2b4d
#
_entry.id   6bd7ba7960c2612ed1c40ad050be2b4d
#
_cell.length_a   1.000
_cell.length_b   1.000
_cell.length_c   1.000
_cell.angle_alpha   90.00
_cell.angle_beta   90.00
_cell.angle_gamma   90.00
#
_symmetry.space_group_name_H-M   'P 1'
#
loop_
_entity.id
_entity.type
_entity.pdbx_description
1 polymer ?
#
loop_
_entity_poly.entity_id
_entity_poly.type
_entity_poly.pdbx_seq_one_letter_code
_entity_poly.pdbx_strand_id
1 'polypeptide(L)'
;MMPNEPEPGQGIEDQRLVQLQRRLLAWFAAEGRDLPWRRTRDPYAVMVAEVMLQQTQVDRVVPRYLAFLTQFPTLTALAEAAPAEVIRAWAGLGYNRRAVNMQRAARHVLAEYGGSFPRDVAALRQLPGIGPYTAGAIACFAFEQDVGFIDTNIRRVLLRVFADMIDPALTDAPLNRLAAMVVPAGQGWAWNQAIMELGALLCPSVNPICWRCPIAEQCADYQARKAADADPFAVSPPRRRIAERREAPFAGSNRFYRGRVVALLRELAPGAVLALAELGPLLKPEFQPADEAWLQQLVEGLVRDGLVLHGTEGLRLPE
;
A
#
# COMPACT_ATOMS: atom_id res chain seq x y z
N MET A 1 -13.99 -28.30 26.22
CA MET A 1 -14.79 -27.06 26.12
C MET A 1 -13.80 -25.94 26.37
N MET A 2 -13.28 -25.30 25.30
CA MET A 2 -12.40 -24.14 25.41
C MET A 2 -13.25 -22.95 25.89
N PRO A 3 -12.76 -22.09 26.78
CA PRO A 3 -13.50 -20.89 27.15
C PRO A 3 -13.67 -20.00 25.93
N ASN A 4 -14.91 -19.56 25.70
CA ASN A 4 -15.28 -18.61 24.67
C ASN A 4 -14.45 -17.33 24.90
N GLU A 5 -13.48 -17.04 24.03
CA GLU A 5 -12.81 -15.74 24.05
C GLU A 5 -13.89 -14.66 23.80
N PRO A 6 -13.94 -13.59 24.62
CA PRO A 6 -14.92 -12.53 24.43
C PRO A 6 -14.69 -11.93 23.03
N GLU A 7 -15.74 -11.77 22.26
CA GLU A 7 -15.66 -11.09 20.96
C GLU A 7 -15.12 -9.67 21.15
N PRO A 8 -14.10 -9.24 20.38
CA PRO A 8 -13.59 -7.88 20.46
C PRO A 8 -14.69 -6.94 19.99
N GLY A 9 -15.26 -6.17 20.90
CA GLY A 9 -16.34 -5.21 20.63
C GLY A 9 -17.45 -5.16 21.66
N GLN A 10 -17.56 -6.12 22.55
CA GLN A 10 -18.59 -6.13 23.62
C GLN A 10 -18.35 -5.08 24.74
N GLY A 11 -17.41 -4.16 24.57
CA GLY A 11 -17.02 -3.20 25.59
C GLY A 11 -16.71 -1.78 25.13
N ILE A 12 -16.91 -1.43 23.83
CA ILE A 12 -16.81 -0.01 23.43
C ILE A 12 -18.08 0.68 23.94
N GLU A 13 -17.91 1.64 24.87
CA GLU A 13 -19.02 2.51 25.20
C GLU A 13 -19.50 3.22 23.95
N ASP A 14 -20.74 3.01 23.54
CA ASP A 14 -21.33 3.60 22.32
C ASP A 14 -21.07 5.10 22.23
N GLN A 15 -21.11 5.78 23.36
CA GLN A 15 -20.89 7.22 23.44
C GLN A 15 -19.44 7.63 23.11
N ARG A 16 -18.43 6.85 23.55
CA ARG A 16 -17.02 7.08 23.21
C ARG A 16 -16.78 6.91 21.71
N LEU A 17 -17.30 5.86 21.12
CA LEU A 17 -17.19 5.58 19.68
C LEU A 17 -17.84 6.69 18.84
N VAL A 18 -19.06 7.07 19.18
CA VAL A 18 -19.79 8.15 18.48
C VAL A 18 -19.02 9.48 18.52
N GLN A 19 -18.47 9.84 19.68
CA GLN A 19 -17.66 11.05 19.82
C GLN A 19 -16.37 10.98 18.99
N LEU A 20 -15.69 9.83 19.02
CA LEU A 20 -14.49 9.58 18.23
C LEU A 20 -14.77 9.74 16.73
N GLN A 21 -15.81 9.09 16.23
CA GLN A 21 -16.22 9.17 14.83
C GLN A 21 -16.52 10.61 14.43
N ARG A 22 -17.34 11.30 15.19
CA ARG A 22 -17.71 12.70 14.92
C ARG A 22 -16.49 13.62 14.87
N ARG A 23 -15.59 13.53 15.85
CA ARG A 23 -14.40 14.40 15.93
C ARG A 23 -13.41 14.14 14.80
N LEU A 24 -13.19 12.85 14.49
CA LEU A 24 -12.27 12.45 13.41
C LEU A 24 -12.78 12.90 12.04
N LEU A 25 -14.07 12.71 11.77
CA LEU A 25 -14.69 13.14 10.51
C LEU A 25 -14.71 14.65 10.34
N ALA A 26 -15.04 15.40 11.41
CA ALA A 26 -15.02 16.86 11.39
C ALA A 26 -13.59 17.40 11.13
N TRP A 27 -12.58 16.81 11.77
CA TRP A 27 -11.18 17.18 11.51
C TRP A 27 -10.79 16.89 10.07
N PHE A 28 -11.13 15.72 9.55
CA PHE A 28 -10.79 15.36 8.18
C PHE A 28 -11.46 16.27 7.15
N ALA A 29 -12.70 16.68 7.38
CA ALA A 29 -13.40 17.63 6.52
C ALA A 29 -12.72 19.01 6.48
N ALA A 30 -12.10 19.44 7.59
CA ALA A 30 -11.41 20.72 7.69
C ALA A 30 -9.94 20.69 7.25
N GLU A 31 -9.22 19.63 7.60
CA GLU A 31 -7.74 19.57 7.53
C GLU A 31 -7.23 18.49 6.56
N GLY A 32 -8.11 17.69 5.97
CA GLY A 32 -7.74 16.63 5.04
C GLY A 32 -7.05 17.17 3.79
N ARG A 33 -5.91 16.56 3.40
CA ARG A 33 -5.20 16.96 2.18
C ARG A 33 -6.07 16.74 0.94
N ASP A 34 -6.03 17.68 0.02
CA ASP A 34 -6.68 17.55 -1.28
C ASP A 34 -5.79 16.73 -2.23
N LEU A 35 -6.08 15.45 -2.37
CA LEU A 35 -5.31 14.51 -3.18
C LEU A 35 -6.11 14.12 -4.44
N PRO A 36 -5.47 14.01 -5.62
CA PRO A 36 -6.18 13.77 -6.89
C PRO A 36 -7.12 12.57 -6.87
N TRP A 37 -6.70 11.46 -6.26
CA TRP A 37 -7.49 10.22 -6.16
C TRP A 37 -8.67 10.30 -5.18
N ARG A 38 -8.75 11.33 -4.35
CA ARG A 38 -9.91 11.59 -3.49
C ARG A 38 -11.08 12.25 -4.21
N ARG A 39 -10.82 12.81 -5.40
CA ARG A 39 -11.80 13.51 -6.22
C ARG A 39 -12.55 12.60 -7.19
N THR A 40 -12.21 11.34 -7.26
CA THR A 40 -12.82 10.36 -8.18
C THR A 40 -13.44 9.19 -7.42
N ARG A 41 -14.38 8.53 -8.09
CA ARG A 41 -14.96 7.22 -7.70
C ARG A 41 -14.74 6.17 -8.78
N ASP A 42 -13.98 6.49 -9.80
CA ASP A 42 -13.59 5.51 -10.81
C ASP A 42 -12.71 4.41 -10.20
N PRO A 43 -13.14 3.13 -10.18
CA PRO A 43 -12.40 2.04 -9.58
C PRO A 43 -11.04 1.81 -10.24
N TYR A 44 -10.90 2.13 -11.52
CA TYR A 44 -9.62 2.08 -12.21
C TYR A 44 -8.64 3.12 -11.62
N ALA A 45 -9.06 4.36 -11.54
CA ALA A 45 -8.24 5.44 -11.00
C ALA A 45 -7.89 5.23 -9.52
N VAL A 46 -8.84 4.70 -8.73
CA VAL A 46 -8.61 4.30 -7.33
C VAL A 46 -7.59 3.17 -7.26
N MET A 47 -7.72 2.11 -8.08
CA MET A 47 -6.74 1.00 -8.13
C MET A 47 -5.33 1.52 -8.44
N VAL A 48 -5.19 2.40 -9.44
CA VAL A 48 -3.89 2.99 -9.80
C VAL A 48 -3.28 3.72 -8.61
N ALA A 49 -4.05 4.57 -7.93
CA ALA A 49 -3.58 5.29 -6.75
C ALA A 49 -3.13 4.35 -5.63
N GLU A 50 -3.97 3.38 -5.26
CA GLU A 50 -3.69 2.46 -4.16
C GLU A 50 -2.46 1.58 -4.43
N VAL A 51 -2.30 1.12 -5.67
CA VAL A 51 -1.10 0.35 -6.06
C VAL A 51 0.15 1.23 -6.07
N MET A 52 0.07 2.49 -6.50
CA MET A 52 1.20 3.42 -6.47
C MET A 52 1.62 3.80 -5.05
N LEU A 53 0.66 3.96 -4.14
CA LEU A 53 0.90 4.34 -2.74
C LEU A 53 1.53 3.22 -1.89
N GLN A 54 1.49 1.96 -2.35
CA GLN A 54 2.17 0.88 -1.64
C GLN A 54 3.67 1.19 -1.49
N GLN A 55 4.14 1.42 -0.25
CA GLN A 55 5.53 1.72 0.09
C GLN A 55 6.14 2.93 -0.66
N THR A 56 5.29 3.86 -1.13
CA THR A 56 5.72 5.07 -1.83
C THR A 56 5.08 6.30 -1.18
N GLN A 57 5.87 7.34 -0.97
CA GLN A 57 5.40 8.58 -0.35
C GLN A 57 4.44 9.34 -1.28
N VAL A 58 3.43 9.98 -0.70
CA VAL A 58 2.36 10.71 -1.40
C VAL A 58 2.92 11.72 -2.40
N ASP A 59 3.88 12.53 -1.99
CA ASP A 59 4.46 13.60 -2.85
C ASP A 59 5.13 13.05 -4.11
N ARG A 60 5.66 11.83 -4.06
CA ARG A 60 6.21 11.13 -5.22
C ARG A 60 5.12 10.51 -6.10
N VAL A 61 4.00 10.13 -5.49
CA VAL A 61 2.89 9.49 -6.21
C VAL A 61 2.06 10.50 -6.99
N VAL A 62 1.75 11.67 -6.43
CA VAL A 62 0.88 12.67 -7.08
C VAL A 62 1.27 12.94 -8.54
N PRO A 63 2.50 13.38 -8.87
CA PRO A 63 2.85 13.67 -10.26
C PRO A 63 2.84 12.41 -11.14
N ARG A 64 3.21 11.26 -10.60
CA ARG A 64 3.23 9.99 -11.34
C ARG A 64 1.84 9.46 -11.65
N TYR A 65 0.92 9.60 -10.71
CA TYR A 65 -0.48 9.24 -10.87
C TYR A 65 -1.14 10.04 -12.00
N LEU A 66 -0.95 11.34 -12.01
CA LEU A 66 -1.50 12.21 -13.04
C LEU A 66 -0.92 11.88 -14.43
N ALA A 67 0.39 11.73 -14.52
CA ALA A 67 1.05 11.35 -15.78
C ALA A 67 0.61 9.98 -16.29
N PHE A 68 0.46 9.00 -15.36
CA PHE A 68 0.03 7.65 -15.70
C PHE A 68 -1.39 7.61 -16.24
N LEU A 69 -2.33 8.33 -15.61
CA LEU A 69 -3.71 8.42 -16.09
C LEU A 69 -3.85 9.25 -17.38
N THR A 70 -2.92 10.16 -17.65
CA THR A 70 -2.84 10.85 -18.96
C THR A 70 -2.42 9.87 -20.05
N GLN A 71 -1.46 9.00 -19.77
CA GLN A 71 -0.97 8.02 -20.75
C GLN A 71 -1.92 6.83 -20.91
N PHE A 72 -2.53 6.38 -19.83
CA PHE A 72 -3.50 5.27 -19.80
C PHE A 72 -4.81 5.75 -19.18
N PRO A 73 -5.64 6.46 -19.94
CA PRO A 73 -6.83 7.15 -19.38
C PRO A 73 -7.97 6.21 -18.98
N THR A 74 -7.94 4.96 -19.44
CA THR A 74 -8.97 3.96 -19.15
C THR A 74 -8.36 2.62 -18.78
N LEU A 75 -9.16 1.77 -18.14
CA LEU A 75 -8.80 0.37 -17.86
C LEU A 75 -8.38 -0.36 -19.13
N THR A 76 -9.13 -0.16 -20.23
CA THR A 76 -8.85 -0.76 -21.53
C THR A 76 -7.50 -0.29 -22.09
N ALA A 77 -7.23 1.01 -22.04
CA ALA A 77 -5.95 1.55 -22.48
C ALA A 77 -4.76 0.94 -21.73
N LEU A 78 -4.88 0.73 -20.41
CA LEU A 78 -3.84 0.05 -19.63
C LEU A 78 -3.72 -1.43 -19.99
N ALA A 79 -4.83 -2.12 -20.17
CA ALA A 79 -4.84 -3.56 -20.45
C ALA A 79 -4.22 -3.90 -21.83
N GLU A 80 -4.52 -3.07 -22.84
CA GLU A 80 -4.08 -3.24 -24.23
C GLU A 80 -2.67 -2.72 -24.49
N ALA A 81 -2.15 -1.85 -23.62
CA ALA A 81 -0.80 -1.31 -23.75
C ALA A 81 0.26 -2.41 -23.79
N ALA A 82 1.36 -2.15 -24.51
CA ALA A 82 2.54 -3.00 -24.43
C ALA A 82 3.08 -3.00 -22.98
N PRO A 83 3.43 -4.15 -22.39
CA PRO A 83 3.96 -4.19 -21.03
C PRO A 83 5.20 -3.30 -20.85
N ALA A 84 6.04 -3.16 -21.90
CA ALA A 84 7.18 -2.24 -21.89
C ALA A 84 6.76 -0.79 -21.63
N GLU A 85 5.66 -0.31 -22.19
CA GLU A 85 5.15 1.05 -21.99
C GLU A 85 4.71 1.26 -20.55
N VAL A 86 3.99 0.27 -19.97
CA VAL A 86 3.55 0.32 -18.58
C VAL A 86 4.75 0.32 -17.62
N ILE A 87 5.77 -0.51 -17.91
CA ILE A 87 7.00 -0.55 -17.14
C ILE A 87 7.76 0.79 -17.24
N ARG A 88 7.79 1.41 -18.42
CA ARG A 88 8.40 2.76 -18.61
C ARG A 88 7.65 3.84 -17.82
N ALA A 89 6.33 3.88 -17.91
CA ALA A 89 5.48 4.82 -17.18
C ALA A 89 5.63 4.69 -15.65
N TRP A 90 5.99 3.50 -15.16
CA TRP A 90 6.22 3.22 -13.74
C TRP A 90 7.58 3.71 -13.21
N ALA A 91 8.40 4.36 -14.03
CA ALA A 91 9.73 4.81 -13.65
C ALA A 91 9.71 5.68 -12.39
N GLY A 92 10.66 5.46 -11.47
CA GLY A 92 10.79 6.23 -10.23
C GLY A 92 9.92 5.79 -9.06
N LEU A 93 8.95 4.87 -9.23
CA LEU A 93 8.11 4.35 -8.13
C LEU A 93 8.72 3.13 -7.41
N GLY A 94 9.62 2.40 -8.08
CA GLY A 94 10.19 1.16 -7.54
C GLY A 94 9.19 0.01 -7.48
N TYR A 95 9.62 -1.15 -6.94
CA TYR A 95 8.77 -2.35 -6.87
C TYR A 95 8.00 -2.62 -8.18
N ASN A 96 8.73 -2.67 -9.28
CA ASN A 96 8.21 -2.66 -10.66
C ASN A 96 7.18 -3.77 -10.95
N ARG A 97 7.20 -4.89 -10.20
CA ARG A 97 6.20 -5.96 -10.31
C ARG A 97 4.77 -5.45 -10.06
N ARG A 98 4.60 -4.35 -9.31
CA ARG A 98 3.28 -3.74 -9.09
C ARG A 98 2.65 -3.26 -10.41
N ALA A 99 3.45 -2.67 -11.29
CA ALA A 99 2.99 -2.23 -12.61
C ALA A 99 2.47 -3.40 -13.45
N VAL A 100 3.26 -4.49 -13.52
CA VAL A 100 2.87 -5.70 -14.25
C VAL A 100 1.62 -6.34 -13.68
N ASN A 101 1.52 -6.45 -12.36
CA ASN A 101 0.33 -7.01 -11.71
C ASN A 101 -0.90 -6.12 -11.92
N MET A 102 -0.75 -4.80 -11.87
CA MET A 102 -1.83 -3.86 -12.15
C MET A 102 -2.35 -3.99 -13.59
N GLN A 103 -1.47 -4.13 -14.58
CA GLN A 103 -1.86 -4.42 -15.95
C GLN A 103 -2.55 -5.79 -16.08
N ARG A 104 -2.04 -6.82 -15.42
CA ARG A 104 -2.69 -8.14 -15.37
C ARG A 104 -4.08 -8.06 -14.73
N ALA A 105 -4.24 -7.27 -13.67
CA ALA A 105 -5.56 -7.02 -13.07
C ALA A 105 -6.50 -6.34 -14.07
N ALA A 106 -6.03 -5.34 -14.80
CA ALA A 106 -6.83 -4.67 -15.83
C ALA A 106 -7.27 -5.66 -16.93
N ARG A 107 -6.37 -6.49 -17.43
CA ARG A 107 -6.70 -7.54 -18.40
C ARG A 107 -7.71 -8.55 -17.85
N HIS A 108 -7.55 -8.95 -16.60
CA HIS A 108 -8.49 -9.85 -15.92
C HIS A 108 -9.88 -9.24 -15.79
N VAL A 109 -9.99 -7.94 -15.43
CA VAL A 109 -11.28 -7.24 -15.35
C VAL A 109 -11.94 -7.16 -16.72
N LEU A 110 -11.19 -6.93 -17.78
CA LEU A 110 -11.74 -6.97 -19.15
C LEU A 110 -12.26 -8.36 -19.53
N ALA A 111 -11.47 -9.39 -19.30
CA ALA A 111 -11.77 -10.76 -19.73
C ALA A 111 -12.93 -11.40 -18.95
N GLU A 112 -12.90 -11.27 -17.61
CA GLU A 112 -13.83 -12.00 -16.72
C GLU A 112 -15.04 -11.16 -16.31
N TYR A 113 -14.94 -9.83 -16.35
CA TYR A 113 -15.99 -8.92 -15.86
C TYR A 113 -16.44 -7.90 -16.93
N GLY A 114 -16.08 -8.10 -18.19
CA GLY A 114 -16.51 -7.23 -19.29
C GLY A 114 -16.10 -5.76 -19.12
N GLY A 115 -15.00 -5.51 -18.43
CA GLY A 115 -14.48 -4.15 -18.19
C GLY A 115 -15.07 -3.43 -16.97
N SER A 116 -16.03 -4.05 -16.27
CA SER A 116 -16.61 -3.50 -15.04
C SER A 116 -15.99 -4.15 -13.80
N PHE A 117 -15.43 -3.38 -12.89
CA PHE A 117 -14.87 -3.94 -11.65
C PHE A 117 -15.93 -4.65 -10.82
N PRO A 118 -15.63 -5.84 -10.26
CA PRO A 118 -16.50 -6.45 -9.27
C PRO A 118 -16.60 -5.56 -8.02
N ARG A 119 -17.77 -5.52 -7.40
CA ARG A 119 -18.01 -4.72 -6.19
C ARG A 119 -17.70 -5.48 -4.91
N ASP A 120 -17.76 -6.79 -4.97
CA ASP A 120 -17.49 -7.66 -3.82
C ASP A 120 -16.01 -7.73 -3.49
N VAL A 121 -15.66 -7.58 -2.20
CA VAL A 121 -14.28 -7.61 -1.72
C VAL A 121 -13.59 -8.95 -2.01
N ALA A 122 -14.33 -10.07 -1.92
CA ALA A 122 -13.77 -11.40 -2.19
C ALA A 122 -13.42 -11.55 -3.68
N ALA A 123 -14.26 -11.06 -4.58
CA ALA A 123 -14.01 -11.03 -6.02
C ALA A 123 -12.85 -10.08 -6.37
N LEU A 124 -12.79 -8.88 -5.78
CA LEU A 124 -11.66 -7.95 -5.95
C LEU A 124 -10.33 -8.60 -5.55
N ARG A 125 -10.30 -9.43 -4.52
CA ARG A 125 -9.09 -10.14 -4.06
C ARG A 125 -8.59 -11.22 -5.03
N GLN A 126 -9.39 -11.64 -5.99
CA GLN A 126 -8.95 -12.58 -7.04
C GLN A 126 -8.14 -11.88 -8.13
N LEU A 127 -8.20 -10.56 -8.21
CA LEU A 127 -7.45 -9.78 -9.20
C LEU A 127 -5.93 -9.85 -8.91
N PRO A 128 -5.09 -10.02 -9.94
CA PRO A 128 -3.65 -10.11 -9.80
C PRO A 128 -3.04 -8.90 -9.05
N GLY A 129 -2.35 -9.16 -7.94
CA GLY A 129 -1.70 -8.12 -7.14
C GLY A 129 -2.62 -7.31 -6.21
N ILE A 130 -3.90 -7.63 -6.16
CA ILE A 130 -4.89 -7.01 -5.27
C ILE A 130 -4.99 -7.85 -3.98
N GLY A 131 -4.37 -7.35 -2.92
CA GLY A 131 -4.43 -7.94 -1.59
C GLY A 131 -5.66 -7.48 -0.78
N PRO A 132 -5.83 -7.98 0.46
CA PRO A 132 -6.95 -7.63 1.32
C PRO A 132 -7.13 -6.10 1.51
N TYR A 133 -6.03 -5.39 1.73
CA TYR A 133 -6.04 -3.92 1.85
C TYR A 133 -6.56 -3.26 0.57
N THR A 134 -5.94 -3.55 -0.58
CA THR A 134 -6.29 -2.89 -1.85
C THR A 134 -7.73 -3.21 -2.28
N ALA A 135 -8.20 -4.45 -2.04
CA ALA A 135 -9.59 -4.83 -2.31
C ALA A 135 -10.57 -4.03 -1.43
N GLY A 136 -10.31 -3.92 -0.13
CA GLY A 136 -11.11 -3.10 0.78
C GLY A 136 -11.09 -1.62 0.39
N ALA A 137 -9.93 -1.09 0.03
CA ALA A 137 -9.79 0.30 -0.41
C ALA A 137 -10.58 0.58 -1.70
N ILE A 138 -10.53 -0.31 -2.71
CA ILE A 138 -11.33 -0.17 -3.93
C ILE A 138 -12.83 -0.24 -3.59
N ALA A 139 -13.27 -1.22 -2.80
CA ALA A 139 -14.68 -1.35 -2.39
C ALA A 139 -15.17 -0.10 -1.65
N CYS A 140 -14.35 0.46 -0.77
CA CYS A 140 -14.68 1.65 -0.01
C CYS A 140 -14.59 2.93 -0.84
N PHE A 141 -13.49 3.14 -1.57
CA PHE A 141 -13.24 4.43 -2.20
C PHE A 141 -13.90 4.61 -3.56
N ALA A 142 -14.13 3.52 -4.29
CA ALA A 142 -14.81 3.57 -5.58
C ALA A 142 -16.31 3.27 -5.48
N PHE A 143 -16.70 2.34 -4.58
CA PHE A 143 -18.09 1.91 -4.47
C PHE A 143 -18.79 2.37 -3.20
N GLU A 144 -18.11 3.18 -2.38
CA GLU A 144 -18.61 3.80 -1.16
C GLU A 144 -19.18 2.80 -0.13
N GLN A 145 -18.62 1.59 -0.11
CA GLN A 145 -19.03 0.57 0.83
C GLN A 145 -18.46 0.85 2.23
N ASP A 146 -19.26 0.55 3.24
CA ASP A 146 -18.84 0.64 4.65
C ASP A 146 -18.00 -0.58 5.05
N VAL A 147 -16.80 -0.67 4.50
CA VAL A 147 -15.86 -1.74 4.79
C VAL A 147 -14.67 -1.21 5.58
N GLY A 148 -14.27 -1.94 6.61
CA GLY A 148 -13.01 -1.71 7.30
C GLY A 148 -11.90 -2.53 6.65
N PHE A 149 -10.74 -1.92 6.54
CA PHE A 149 -9.51 -2.56 6.09
C PHE A 149 -8.30 -1.97 6.82
N ILE A 150 -7.15 -2.62 6.73
CA ILE A 150 -5.99 -2.26 7.55
C ILE A 150 -4.77 -2.03 6.68
N ASP A 151 -4.18 -0.83 6.80
CA ASP A 151 -2.81 -0.52 6.44
C ASP A 151 -1.95 -0.30 7.69
N THR A 152 -0.70 0.09 7.52
CA THR A 152 0.21 0.39 8.63
C THR A 152 -0.23 1.58 9.47
N ASN A 153 -0.92 2.57 8.88
CA ASN A 153 -1.42 3.75 9.60
C ASN A 153 -2.68 3.40 10.41
N ILE A 154 -3.66 2.78 9.77
CA ILE A 154 -4.91 2.36 10.41
C ILE A 154 -4.59 1.41 11.56
N ARG A 155 -3.74 0.39 11.33
CA ARG A 155 -3.28 -0.53 12.38
C ARG A 155 -2.74 0.20 13.60
N ARG A 156 -1.84 1.14 13.39
CA ARG A 156 -1.20 1.90 14.45
C ARG A 156 -2.18 2.76 15.21
N VAL A 157 -3.08 3.44 14.50
CA VAL A 157 -4.11 4.30 15.13
C VAL A 157 -5.06 3.45 15.96
N LEU A 158 -5.61 2.36 15.41
CA LEU A 158 -6.52 1.48 16.13
C LEU A 158 -5.89 0.87 17.39
N LEU A 159 -4.64 0.38 17.30
CA LEU A 159 -3.91 -0.17 18.44
C LEU A 159 -3.66 0.87 19.55
N ARG A 160 -3.55 2.16 19.24
CA ARG A 160 -3.39 3.22 20.23
C ARG A 160 -4.74 3.67 20.80
N VAL A 161 -5.71 3.86 19.92
CA VAL A 161 -7.04 4.36 20.32
C VAL A 161 -7.75 3.37 21.24
N PHE A 162 -7.63 2.07 20.92
CA PHE A 162 -8.29 0.99 21.65
C PHE A 162 -7.29 0.13 22.45
N ALA A 163 -6.22 0.74 22.97
CA ALA A 163 -5.18 0.05 23.74
C ALA A 163 -5.68 -0.56 25.06
N ASP A 164 -6.80 -0.11 25.56
CA ASP A 164 -7.52 -0.64 26.71
C ASP A 164 -8.32 -1.91 26.42
N MET A 165 -8.57 -2.20 25.15
CA MET A 165 -9.47 -3.28 24.73
C MET A 165 -8.76 -4.35 23.88
N ILE A 166 -7.57 -4.05 23.39
CA ILE A 166 -6.87 -4.89 22.39
C ILE A 166 -5.52 -5.30 22.91
N ASP A 167 -5.23 -6.60 22.87
CA ASP A 167 -3.87 -7.09 23.02
C ASP A 167 -3.06 -6.68 21.77
N PRO A 168 -1.94 -5.95 21.92
CA PRO A 168 -1.08 -5.56 20.81
C PRO A 168 -0.42 -6.76 20.10
N ALA A 169 -0.44 -7.96 20.69
CA ALA A 169 0.02 -9.21 20.08
C ALA A 169 -1.03 -9.85 19.15
N LEU A 170 -2.23 -9.26 19.03
CA LEU A 170 -3.30 -9.81 18.20
C LEU A 170 -2.89 -9.99 16.75
N THR A 171 -3.31 -11.13 16.19
CA THR A 171 -3.27 -11.44 14.76
C THR A 171 -4.12 -10.45 13.95
N ASP A 172 -3.98 -10.46 12.64
CA ASP A 172 -4.71 -9.52 11.78
C ASP A 172 -6.24 -9.71 11.82
N ALA A 173 -6.75 -10.91 12.12
CA ALA A 173 -8.17 -11.19 12.08
C ALA A 173 -9.01 -10.40 13.11
N PRO A 174 -8.67 -10.37 14.43
CA PRO A 174 -9.38 -9.52 15.40
C PRO A 174 -9.30 -8.03 15.07
N LEU A 175 -8.15 -7.57 14.58
CA LEU A 175 -7.97 -6.18 14.23
C LEU A 175 -8.77 -5.77 12.98
N ASN A 176 -8.92 -6.68 12.01
CA ASN A 176 -9.81 -6.47 10.85
C ASN A 176 -11.28 -6.38 11.29
N ARG A 177 -11.71 -7.21 12.25
CA ARG A 177 -13.08 -7.11 12.81
C ARG A 177 -13.30 -5.77 13.49
N LEU A 178 -12.34 -5.31 14.30
CA LEU A 178 -12.42 -3.98 14.91
C LEU A 178 -12.48 -2.88 13.85
N ALA A 179 -11.61 -2.93 12.83
CA ALA A 179 -11.59 -1.94 11.76
C ALA A 179 -12.95 -1.85 11.03
N ALA A 180 -13.62 -2.99 10.83
CA ALA A 180 -14.96 -3.03 10.24
C ALA A 180 -16.03 -2.46 11.20
N MET A 181 -15.96 -2.80 12.48
CA MET A 181 -16.94 -2.41 13.49
C MET A 181 -16.96 -0.91 13.79
N VAL A 182 -15.80 -0.24 13.72
CA VAL A 182 -15.70 1.21 14.00
C VAL A 182 -16.08 2.10 12.83
N VAL A 183 -16.37 1.54 11.66
CA VAL A 183 -16.83 2.31 10.49
C VAL A 183 -18.25 2.81 10.73
N PRO A 184 -18.52 4.12 10.71
CA PRO A 184 -19.89 4.61 10.85
C PRO A 184 -20.70 4.34 9.58
N ALA A 185 -21.95 3.92 9.76
CA ALA A 185 -22.86 3.60 8.65
C ALA A 185 -23.02 4.77 7.67
N GLY A 186 -22.91 4.52 6.38
CA GLY A 186 -22.99 5.50 5.30
C GLY A 186 -21.79 6.44 5.20
N GLN A 187 -20.71 6.23 5.97
CA GLN A 187 -19.55 7.11 6.00
C GLN A 187 -18.20 6.38 5.82
N GLY A 188 -18.21 5.19 5.28
CA GLY A 188 -17.01 4.35 5.12
C GLY A 188 -15.89 5.05 4.38
N TRP A 189 -16.21 5.76 3.29
CA TRP A 189 -15.24 6.54 2.53
C TRP A 189 -14.54 7.60 3.39
N ALA A 190 -15.31 8.46 4.03
CA ALA A 190 -14.77 9.56 4.83
C ALA A 190 -14.00 9.05 6.05
N TRP A 191 -14.52 7.99 6.71
CA TRP A 191 -13.89 7.36 7.86
C TRP A 191 -12.51 6.77 7.52
N ASN A 192 -12.43 5.93 6.49
CA ASN A 192 -11.17 5.29 6.14
C ASN A 192 -10.13 6.31 5.65
N GLN A 193 -10.54 7.33 4.89
CA GLN A 193 -9.64 8.42 4.54
C GLN A 193 -9.18 9.20 5.78
N ALA A 194 -10.07 9.49 6.72
CA ALA A 194 -9.75 10.24 7.93
C ALA A 194 -8.77 9.52 8.84
N ILE A 195 -8.96 8.22 9.08
CA ILE A 195 -8.07 7.46 9.97
C ILE A 195 -6.68 7.25 9.34
N MET A 196 -6.60 7.06 8.01
CA MET A 196 -5.34 7.01 7.28
C MET A 196 -4.60 8.35 7.35
N GLU A 197 -5.32 9.47 7.15
CA GLU A 197 -4.77 10.82 7.21
C GLU A 197 -4.26 11.16 8.61
N LEU A 198 -5.04 10.84 9.66
CA LEU A 198 -4.62 11.00 11.05
C LEU A 198 -3.33 10.23 11.34
N GLY A 199 -3.27 8.98 10.86
CA GLY A 199 -2.09 8.13 11.00
C GLY A 199 -0.86 8.71 10.31
N ALA A 200 -1.03 9.31 9.14
CA ALA A 200 0.05 9.91 8.37
C ALA A 200 0.54 11.23 8.96
N LEU A 201 -0.36 12.10 9.41
CA LEU A 201 -0.05 13.49 9.78
C LEU A 201 0.16 13.71 11.29
N LEU A 202 -0.69 13.08 12.12
CA LEU A 202 -0.73 13.37 13.56
C LEU A 202 -0.32 12.20 14.43
N CYS A 203 -0.47 10.97 13.96
CA CYS A 203 -0.18 9.77 14.73
C CYS A 203 0.94 8.90 14.09
N PRO A 204 2.14 9.46 13.77
CA PRO A 204 3.25 8.68 13.25
C PRO A 204 3.73 7.63 14.27
N SER A 205 4.60 6.70 13.83
CA SER A 205 5.15 5.64 14.69
C SER A 205 6.00 6.19 15.83
N VAL A 206 6.71 7.28 15.58
CA VAL A 206 7.59 7.98 16.52
C VAL A 206 7.07 9.40 16.69
N ASN A 207 7.05 9.92 17.93
CA ASN A 207 6.63 11.30 18.27
C ASN A 207 5.23 11.67 17.75
N PRO A 208 4.15 10.99 18.17
CA PRO A 208 2.80 11.37 17.77
C PRO A 208 2.43 12.76 18.33
N ILE A 209 1.76 13.57 17.52
CA ILE A 209 1.39 14.95 17.84
C ILE A 209 0.04 14.96 18.59
N CYS A 210 0.01 14.34 19.78
CA CYS A 210 -1.24 14.13 20.54
C CYS A 210 -1.94 15.43 20.95
N TRP A 211 -1.19 16.51 21.16
CA TRP A 211 -1.75 17.83 21.53
C TRP A 211 -2.58 18.48 20.40
N ARG A 212 -2.38 18.06 19.13
CA ARG A 212 -3.20 18.47 17.98
C ARG A 212 -4.23 17.43 17.57
N CYS A 213 -4.19 16.23 18.18
CA CYS A 213 -5.01 15.12 17.74
C CYS A 213 -6.50 15.36 18.09
N PRO A 214 -7.41 15.32 17.11
CA PRO A 214 -8.84 15.59 17.36
C PRO A 214 -9.50 14.54 18.26
N ILE A 215 -8.91 13.35 18.36
CA ILE A 215 -9.43 12.21 19.13
C ILE A 215 -8.58 11.86 20.35
N ALA A 216 -7.73 12.78 20.82
CA ALA A 216 -6.86 12.53 21.98
C ALA A 216 -7.65 12.11 23.22
N GLU A 217 -8.79 12.78 23.49
CA GLU A 217 -9.66 12.48 24.63
C GLU A 217 -10.28 11.07 24.59
N GLN A 218 -10.47 10.50 23.41
CA GLN A 218 -10.99 9.15 23.18
C GLN A 218 -9.89 8.10 23.02
N CYS A 219 -8.61 8.51 23.01
CA CYS A 219 -7.48 7.61 22.78
C CYS A 219 -6.98 7.01 24.11
N ALA A 220 -7.13 5.70 24.29
CA ALA A 220 -6.73 5.00 25.52
C ALA A 220 -5.22 5.11 25.80
N ASP A 221 -4.36 5.01 24.76
CA ASP A 221 -2.92 5.17 24.92
C ASP A 221 -2.54 6.59 25.40
N TYR A 222 -3.22 7.61 24.92
CA TYR A 222 -3.02 8.99 25.40
C TYR A 222 -3.50 9.17 26.84
N GLN A 223 -4.68 8.68 27.18
CA GLN A 223 -5.24 8.78 28.53
C GLN A 223 -4.38 8.03 29.55
N ALA A 224 -3.91 6.85 29.21
CA ALA A 224 -3.03 6.08 30.09
C ALA A 224 -1.70 6.81 30.37
N ARG A 225 -1.11 7.46 29.35
CA ARG A 225 0.10 8.28 29.54
C ARG A 225 -0.15 9.52 30.39
N LYS A 226 -1.26 10.20 30.16
CA LYS A 226 -1.67 11.37 30.94
C LYS A 226 -1.90 11.02 32.41
N ALA A 227 -2.55 9.88 32.69
CA ALA A 227 -2.81 9.41 34.06
C ALA A 227 -1.53 8.97 34.79
N ALA A 228 -0.52 8.50 34.07
CA ALA A 228 0.77 8.10 34.65
C ALA A 228 1.73 9.27 34.92
N ASP A 229 1.26 10.51 34.78
CA ASP A 229 2.08 11.75 34.87
C ASP A 229 3.33 11.70 33.96
N ALA A 230 3.29 10.81 32.98
CA ALA A 230 4.33 10.69 31.98
C ALA A 230 4.19 11.86 31.00
N ASP A 231 5.32 12.40 30.56
CA ASP A 231 5.32 13.41 29.50
C ASP A 231 4.41 12.94 28.34
N PRO A 232 3.29 13.64 28.09
CA PRO A 232 2.38 13.25 27.00
C PRO A 232 3.03 13.30 25.62
N PHE A 233 4.21 13.93 25.54
CA PHE A 233 5.09 13.97 24.36
C PHE A 233 6.17 12.87 24.41
N ALA A 234 6.34 12.20 25.55
CA ALA A 234 7.26 11.06 25.61
C ALA A 234 6.73 9.95 24.69
N VAL A 235 7.55 9.58 23.74
CA VAL A 235 7.30 8.42 22.89
C VAL A 235 7.20 7.22 23.82
N SER A 236 6.03 6.56 23.86
CA SER A 236 5.99 5.21 24.40
C SER A 236 7.05 4.42 23.66
N PRO A 237 8.01 3.76 24.35
CA PRO A 237 8.95 2.91 23.66
C PRO A 237 8.13 1.98 22.77
N PRO A 238 8.54 1.77 21.52
CA PRO A 238 7.79 0.91 20.63
C PRO A 238 7.61 -0.40 21.38
N ARG A 239 6.34 -0.73 21.73
CA ARG A 239 6.03 -2.02 22.33
C ARG A 239 6.71 -3.03 21.42
N ARG A 240 7.64 -3.79 22.00
CA ARG A 240 8.59 -4.69 21.38
C ARG A 240 8.13 -5.14 20.01
N ARG A 241 8.60 -4.47 18.94
CA ARG A 241 8.42 -4.97 17.58
C ARG A 241 8.91 -6.41 17.64
N ILE A 242 8.06 -7.35 17.28
CA ILE A 242 8.52 -8.68 16.86
C ILE A 242 9.65 -8.35 15.90
N ALA A 243 10.88 -8.75 16.23
CA ALA A 243 12.09 -8.25 15.60
C ALA A 243 11.91 -8.30 14.07
N GLU A 244 11.57 -7.17 13.46
CA GLU A 244 11.65 -7.03 12.02
C GLU A 244 13.12 -7.33 11.73
N ARG A 245 13.34 -8.43 11.03
CA ARG A 245 14.66 -8.81 10.53
C ARG A 245 15.23 -7.54 9.91
N ARG A 246 16.33 -7.01 10.47
CA ARG A 246 16.97 -5.82 9.92
C ARG A 246 17.17 -6.07 8.44
N GLU A 247 16.40 -5.40 7.60
CA GLU A 247 16.62 -5.51 6.16
C GLU A 247 18.05 -5.07 5.89
N ALA A 248 18.75 -5.85 5.07
CA ALA A 248 20.07 -5.45 4.59
C ALA A 248 19.97 -4.07 3.92
N PRO A 249 21.03 -3.25 3.94
CA PRO A 249 21.04 -1.96 3.28
C PRO A 249 20.51 -2.08 1.85
N PHE A 250 19.71 -1.10 1.42
CA PHE A 250 19.12 -1.13 0.08
C PHE A 250 20.20 -1.16 -1.02
N ALA A 251 21.24 -0.34 -0.87
CA ALA A 251 22.39 -0.34 -1.77
C ALA A 251 23.09 -1.72 -1.72
N GLY A 252 23.32 -2.32 -2.87
CA GLY A 252 23.92 -3.65 -2.99
C GLY A 252 22.99 -4.84 -2.73
N SER A 253 21.72 -4.61 -2.36
CA SER A 253 20.73 -5.68 -2.22
C SER A 253 20.25 -6.19 -3.59
N ASN A 254 19.72 -7.41 -3.66
CA ASN A 254 19.07 -7.92 -4.88
C ASN A 254 17.95 -6.99 -5.36
N ARG A 255 17.21 -6.34 -4.45
CA ARG A 255 16.18 -5.34 -4.78
C ARG A 255 16.76 -4.14 -5.51
N PHE A 256 17.92 -3.66 -5.09
CA PHE A 256 18.65 -2.58 -5.75
C PHE A 256 19.06 -2.97 -7.17
N TYR A 257 19.71 -4.13 -7.34
CA TYR A 257 20.17 -4.59 -8.66
C TYR A 257 19.02 -4.91 -9.61
N ARG A 258 17.92 -5.51 -9.12
CA ARG A 258 16.71 -5.70 -9.92
C ARG A 258 16.16 -4.37 -10.46
N GLY A 259 16.18 -3.33 -9.63
CA GLY A 259 15.79 -1.97 -10.04
C GLY A 259 16.71 -1.42 -11.14
N ARG A 260 18.03 -1.62 -11.01
CA ARG A 260 19.01 -1.16 -11.99
C ARG A 260 18.86 -1.86 -13.34
N VAL A 261 18.66 -3.19 -13.36
CA VAL A 261 18.40 -3.93 -14.62
C VAL A 261 17.21 -3.31 -15.36
N VAL A 262 16.08 -3.14 -14.68
CA VAL A 262 14.88 -2.56 -15.29
C VAL A 262 15.13 -1.11 -15.74
N ALA A 263 15.93 -0.33 -15.00
CA ALA A 263 16.27 1.03 -15.39
C ALA A 263 17.10 1.05 -16.68
N LEU A 264 18.13 0.21 -16.79
CA LEU A 264 18.94 0.08 -18.01
C LEU A 264 18.08 -0.29 -19.23
N LEU A 265 17.20 -1.29 -19.08
CA LEU A 265 16.34 -1.74 -20.19
C LEU A 265 15.29 -0.69 -20.59
N ARG A 266 14.89 0.23 -19.69
CA ARG A 266 14.01 1.35 -20.03
C ARG A 266 14.63 2.37 -20.97
N GLU A 267 15.96 2.55 -20.87
CA GLU A 267 16.73 3.51 -21.67
C GLU A 267 17.01 2.99 -23.09
N LEU A 268 16.84 1.69 -23.30
CA LEU A 268 16.99 1.12 -24.63
C LEU A 268 15.84 1.54 -25.57
N ALA A 269 16.17 1.71 -26.84
CA ALA A 269 15.16 1.88 -27.88
C ALA A 269 14.18 0.69 -27.90
N PRO A 270 12.93 0.88 -28.33
CA PRO A 270 11.98 -0.24 -28.53
C PRO A 270 12.60 -1.35 -29.37
N GLY A 271 12.46 -2.60 -28.94
CA GLY A 271 13.02 -3.77 -29.60
C GLY A 271 14.52 -4.02 -29.40
N ALA A 272 15.27 -3.05 -28.84
CA ALA A 272 16.68 -3.23 -28.56
C ALA A 272 16.91 -4.21 -27.39
N VAL A 273 18.00 -4.98 -27.51
CA VAL A 273 18.39 -5.98 -26.51
C VAL A 273 19.72 -5.61 -25.86
N LEU A 274 19.89 -6.01 -24.61
CA LEU A 274 21.15 -5.91 -23.87
C LEU A 274 21.69 -7.32 -23.65
N ALA A 275 22.89 -7.60 -24.13
CA ALA A 275 23.51 -8.91 -23.92
C ALA A 275 23.77 -9.18 -22.44
N LEU A 276 23.56 -10.43 -22.00
CA LEU A 276 23.75 -10.80 -20.60
C LEU A 276 25.20 -10.55 -20.13
N ALA A 277 26.18 -10.76 -21.04
CA ALA A 277 27.57 -10.51 -20.76
C ALA A 277 27.90 -9.03 -20.51
N GLU A 278 27.15 -8.10 -21.10
CA GLU A 278 27.32 -6.67 -20.91
C GLU A 278 26.66 -6.19 -19.61
N LEU A 279 25.61 -6.90 -19.16
CA LEU A 279 24.84 -6.49 -17.98
C LEU A 279 25.65 -6.56 -16.70
N GLY A 280 26.47 -7.59 -16.51
CA GLY A 280 27.26 -7.80 -15.29
C GLY A 280 28.12 -6.59 -14.92
N PRO A 281 29.02 -6.13 -15.81
CA PRO A 281 29.86 -4.93 -15.59
C PRO A 281 29.05 -3.65 -15.39
N LEU A 282 27.88 -3.49 -16.04
CA LEU A 282 27.01 -2.32 -15.85
C LEU A 282 26.36 -2.29 -14.47
N LEU A 283 26.16 -3.45 -13.84
CA LEU A 283 25.59 -3.56 -12.50
C LEU A 283 26.64 -3.44 -11.39
N LYS A 284 27.78 -4.10 -11.56
CA LYS A 284 28.90 -4.12 -10.62
C LYS A 284 30.20 -3.75 -11.35
N PRO A 285 30.88 -2.64 -11.00
CA PRO A 285 32.15 -2.28 -11.64
C PRO A 285 33.21 -3.36 -11.56
N GLU A 286 33.22 -4.15 -10.46
CA GLU A 286 34.17 -5.25 -10.22
C GLU A 286 33.48 -6.62 -10.44
N PHE A 287 32.68 -6.73 -11.51
CA PHE A 287 32.00 -7.99 -11.84
C PHE A 287 33.02 -9.08 -12.15
N GLN A 288 32.90 -10.24 -11.47
CA GLN A 288 33.79 -11.37 -11.61
C GLN A 288 33.04 -12.60 -12.17
N PRO A 289 33.72 -13.59 -12.74
CA PRO A 289 33.10 -14.84 -13.17
C PRO A 289 32.30 -15.56 -12.07
N ALA A 290 32.71 -15.40 -10.81
CA ALA A 290 31.97 -15.93 -9.65
C ALA A 290 30.59 -15.28 -9.44
N ASP A 291 30.35 -14.09 -10.02
CA ASP A 291 29.05 -13.39 -9.96
C ASP A 291 28.05 -13.87 -11.03
N GLU A 292 28.46 -14.67 -12.00
CA GLU A 292 27.58 -15.09 -13.10
C GLU A 292 26.33 -15.84 -12.63
N ALA A 293 26.49 -16.78 -11.69
CA ALA A 293 25.37 -17.52 -11.14
C ALA A 293 24.37 -16.60 -10.41
N TRP A 294 24.86 -15.59 -9.69
CA TRP A 294 24.03 -14.56 -9.07
C TRP A 294 23.28 -13.72 -10.11
N LEU A 295 23.96 -13.32 -11.19
CA LEU A 295 23.36 -12.54 -12.27
C LEU A 295 22.26 -13.33 -12.97
N GLN A 296 22.46 -14.60 -13.26
CA GLN A 296 21.47 -15.48 -13.85
C GLN A 296 20.22 -15.58 -12.96
N GLN A 297 20.39 -15.85 -11.65
CA GLN A 297 19.27 -15.90 -10.70
C GLN A 297 18.50 -14.57 -10.61
N LEU A 298 19.22 -13.45 -10.68
CA LEU A 298 18.62 -12.11 -10.69
C LEU A 298 17.71 -11.92 -11.91
N VAL A 299 18.21 -12.28 -13.10
CA VAL A 299 17.50 -12.20 -14.38
C VAL A 299 16.31 -13.16 -14.42
N GLU A 300 16.49 -14.41 -14.02
CA GLU A 300 15.40 -15.40 -13.94
C GLU A 300 14.26 -14.90 -13.04
N GLY A 301 14.61 -14.27 -11.92
CA GLY A 301 13.62 -13.63 -11.04
C GLY A 301 12.86 -12.51 -11.72
N LEU A 302 13.50 -11.71 -12.58
CA LEU A 302 12.85 -10.63 -13.34
C LEU A 302 11.97 -11.18 -14.46
N VAL A 303 12.41 -12.24 -15.14
CA VAL A 303 11.62 -12.94 -16.17
C VAL A 303 10.35 -13.54 -15.55
N ARG A 304 10.49 -14.24 -14.43
CA ARG A 304 9.35 -14.83 -13.69
C ARG A 304 8.33 -13.79 -13.26
N ASP A 305 8.80 -12.59 -12.88
CA ASP A 305 7.93 -11.48 -12.52
C ASP A 305 7.29 -10.77 -13.73
N GLY A 306 7.72 -11.13 -14.98
CA GLY A 306 7.22 -10.52 -16.21
C GLY A 306 7.77 -9.12 -16.46
N LEU A 307 8.92 -8.80 -15.90
CA LEU A 307 9.58 -7.50 -16.03
C LEU A 307 10.59 -7.46 -17.18
N VAL A 308 11.07 -8.62 -17.59
CA VAL A 308 12.12 -8.78 -18.59
C VAL A 308 11.82 -10.01 -19.44
N LEU A 309 12.09 -9.94 -20.73
CA LEU A 309 12.25 -11.12 -21.61
C LEU A 309 13.73 -11.41 -21.78
N HIS A 310 14.09 -12.69 -21.71
CA HIS A 310 15.43 -13.17 -21.96
C HIS A 310 15.39 -14.15 -23.15
N GLY A 311 15.93 -13.73 -24.26
CA GLY A 311 16.04 -14.52 -25.51
C GLY A 311 17.50 -14.82 -25.83
N THR A 312 17.72 -15.46 -27.02
CA THR A 312 19.06 -15.82 -27.50
C THR A 312 19.97 -14.62 -27.72
N GLU A 313 19.42 -13.47 -28.06
CA GLU A 313 20.18 -12.24 -28.35
C GLU A 313 20.44 -11.41 -27.07
N GLY A 314 19.69 -11.61 -25.99
CA GLY A 314 19.84 -10.88 -24.73
C GLY A 314 18.53 -10.56 -24.04
N LEU A 315 18.55 -9.48 -23.28
CA LEU A 315 17.49 -9.03 -22.39
C LEU A 315 16.77 -7.81 -22.95
N ARG A 316 15.45 -7.79 -22.89
CA ARG A 316 14.61 -6.63 -23.25
C ARG A 316 13.39 -6.51 -22.37
N LEU A 317 12.72 -5.37 -22.41
CA LEU A 317 11.39 -5.23 -21.82
C LEU A 317 10.38 -6.08 -22.61
N PRO A 318 9.32 -6.61 -21.97
CA PRO A 318 8.27 -7.36 -22.65
C PRO A 318 7.43 -6.41 -23.53
N GLU A 319 7.20 -6.81 -24.77
CA GLU A 319 6.36 -6.11 -25.76
C GLU A 319 4.91 -6.52 -25.66
#